data_0348be91ba6290b3eff209aa2052a246
#
_entry.id   0348be91ba6290b3eff209aa2052a246
#
_cell.length_a   1.000
_cell.length_b   1.000
_cell.length_c   1.000
_cell.angle_alpha   90.00
_cell.angle_beta   90.00
_cell.angle_gamma   90.00
#
_symmetry.space_group_name_H-M   'P 1'
#
loop_
_entity.id
_entity.type
_entity.pdbx_description
1 polymer ?
#
loop_
_entity_poly.entity_id
_entity_poly.type
_entity_poly.pdbx_seq_one_letter_code
_entity_poly.pdbx_strand_id
1 'polypeptide(L)' 'MRTVLRTEGLVCPFPVIEAEEAMADLVDGDELVIGFDCTQGTQSLPAWAADNGYTVTDFVRTGEASWSITVRK' A
#
# COMPACT_ATOMS: atom_id res chain seq x y z
N MET A 1 13.89 2.94 -6.59
CA MET A 1 13.81 1.49 -6.40
C MET A 1 12.38 1.12 -6.04
N ARG A 2 11.90 -0.04 -6.50
CA ARG A 2 10.53 -0.47 -6.25
C ARG A 2 10.53 -1.73 -5.37
N THR A 3 9.77 -1.68 -4.28
CA THR A 3 9.62 -2.79 -3.35
C THR A 3 8.18 -3.31 -3.43
N VAL A 4 8.00 -4.62 -3.45
CA VAL A 4 6.68 -5.24 -3.47
C VAL A 4 6.38 -5.82 -2.09
N LEU A 5 5.25 -5.38 -1.50
CA LEU A 5 4.76 -5.86 -0.22
C LEU A 5 3.43 -6.57 -0.45
N ARG A 6 3.34 -7.81 -0.03
CA ARG A 6 2.13 -8.60 -0.20
C ARG A 6 1.42 -8.76 1.14
N THR A 7 0.22 -8.20 1.22
CA THR A 7 -0.58 -8.24 2.45
C THR A 7 -1.90 -8.99 2.27
N GLU A 8 -2.03 -9.76 1.21
CA GLU A 8 -3.20 -10.61 1.00
C GLU A 8 -3.34 -11.60 2.15
N GLY A 9 -4.56 -11.80 2.62
CA GLY A 9 -4.84 -12.64 3.77
C GLY A 9 -4.80 -11.91 5.10
N LEU A 10 -4.32 -10.67 5.14
CA LEU A 10 -4.34 -9.87 6.36
C LEU A 10 -5.64 -9.06 6.42
N VAL A 11 -6.17 -8.90 7.65
CA VAL A 11 -7.36 -8.08 7.88
C VAL A 11 -6.92 -6.67 8.27
N CYS A 12 -7.77 -5.68 7.99
CA CYS A 12 -7.50 -4.31 8.42
C CYS A 12 -7.44 -4.24 9.96
N PRO A 13 -6.51 -3.46 10.53
CA PRO A 13 -5.65 -2.49 9.86
C PRO A 13 -4.26 -3.00 9.49
N PHE A 14 -4.03 -4.31 9.46
CA PHE A 14 -2.70 -4.88 9.29
C PHE A 14 -2.02 -4.48 7.97
N PRO A 15 -2.72 -4.38 6.81
CA PRO A 15 -2.04 -3.91 5.60
C PRO A 15 -1.40 -2.53 5.75
N VAL A 16 -2.06 -1.61 6.46
CA VAL A 16 -1.52 -0.28 6.71
C VAL A 16 -0.29 -0.35 7.61
N ILE A 17 -0.35 -1.19 8.65
CA ILE A 17 0.76 -1.36 9.59
C ILE A 17 1.99 -1.91 8.87
N GLU A 18 1.80 -2.94 8.04
CA GLU A 18 2.88 -3.51 7.25
C GLU A 18 3.45 -2.49 6.26
N ALA A 19 2.59 -1.68 5.65
CA ALA A 19 3.02 -0.64 4.74
C ALA A 19 3.86 0.42 5.45
N GLU A 20 3.49 0.81 6.66
CA GLU A 20 4.27 1.75 7.45
C GLU A 20 5.67 1.23 7.75
N GLU A 21 5.77 -0.03 8.14
CA GLU A 21 7.07 -0.66 8.43
C GLU A 21 7.94 -0.75 7.18
N ALA A 22 7.36 -1.16 6.05
CA ALA A 22 8.10 -1.27 4.80
C ALA A 22 8.55 0.10 4.31
N MET A 23 7.69 1.11 4.44
CA MET A 23 8.00 2.46 3.97
C MET A 23 9.12 3.10 4.78
N ALA A 24 9.26 2.74 6.05
CA ALA A 24 10.33 3.26 6.90
C ALA A 24 11.72 2.87 6.40
N ASP A 25 11.84 1.75 5.69
CA ASP A 25 13.10 1.27 5.14
C ASP A 25 13.42 1.87 3.76
N LEU A 26 12.51 2.64 3.20
CA LEU A 26 12.68 3.23 1.88
C LEU A 26 13.17 4.66 1.97
N VAL A 27 13.82 5.13 0.92
CA VAL A 27 14.29 6.51 0.81
C VAL A 27 13.36 7.31 -0.11
N ASP A 28 13.50 8.63 -0.07
CA ASP A 28 12.66 9.51 -0.89
C ASP A 28 12.81 9.16 -2.38
N GLY A 29 11.68 9.05 -3.05
CA GLY A 29 11.64 8.67 -4.46
C GLY A 29 11.42 7.19 -4.70
N ASP A 30 11.59 6.35 -3.69
CA ASP A 30 11.31 4.91 -3.81
C ASP A 30 9.80 4.68 -3.85
N GLU A 31 9.41 3.58 -4.51
CA GLU A 31 8.01 3.18 -4.61
C GLU A 31 7.76 1.88 -3.86
N LEU A 32 6.62 1.80 -3.20
CA LEU A 32 6.14 0.59 -2.53
C LEU A 32 4.87 0.13 -3.22
N VAL A 33 4.89 -1.10 -3.72
CA VAL A 33 3.73 -1.74 -4.33
C VAL A 33 3.10 -2.65 -3.28
N ILE A 34 1.87 -2.37 -2.90
CA ILE A 34 1.17 -3.10 -1.83
C ILE A 34 0.03 -3.89 -2.44
N GLY A 35 0.12 -5.22 -2.40
CA GLY A 35 -0.97 -6.10 -2.77
C GLY A 35 -1.82 -6.39 -1.54
N PHE A 36 -3.14 -6.27 -1.67
CA PHE A 36 -4.05 -6.49 -0.54
C PHE A 36 -5.39 -7.03 -1.04
N ASP A 37 -6.12 -7.70 -0.16
CA ASP A 37 -7.45 -8.24 -0.47
C ASP A 37 -8.52 -7.78 0.53
N CYS A 38 -8.21 -6.77 1.32
CA CYS A 38 -9.14 -6.18 2.28
C CYS A 38 -9.90 -5.03 1.61
N THR A 39 -11.22 -5.11 1.56
CA THR A 39 -12.04 -4.08 0.93
C THR A 39 -11.81 -2.71 1.56
N GLN A 40 -11.61 -2.65 2.88
CA GLN A 40 -11.34 -1.41 3.57
C GLN A 40 -10.00 -0.80 3.18
N GLY A 41 -9.06 -1.62 2.71
CA GLY A 41 -7.77 -1.14 2.21
C GLY A 41 -7.90 -0.21 1.02
N THR A 42 -8.99 -0.32 0.25
CA THR A 42 -9.23 0.58 -0.88
C THR A 42 -9.42 2.03 -0.43
N GLN A 43 -9.74 2.25 0.82
CA GLN A 43 -9.89 3.58 1.42
C GLN A 43 -8.77 3.89 2.40
N SER A 44 -8.38 2.92 3.23
CA SER A 44 -7.40 3.16 4.29
C SER A 44 -5.98 3.38 3.76
N LEU A 45 -5.58 2.66 2.71
CA LEU A 45 -4.23 2.82 2.16
C LEU A 45 -4.04 4.17 1.46
N PRO A 46 -4.97 4.63 0.59
CA PRO A 46 -4.84 5.97 0.03
C PRO A 46 -4.88 7.06 1.09
N ALA A 47 -5.73 6.92 2.12
CA ALA A 47 -5.80 7.89 3.20
C ALA A 47 -4.51 7.94 4.01
N TRP A 48 -3.94 6.78 4.32
CA TRP A 48 -2.65 6.68 5.00
C TRP A 48 -1.54 7.36 4.19
N ALA A 49 -1.51 7.13 2.88
CA ALA A 49 -0.52 7.75 2.01
C ALA A 49 -0.66 9.27 2.02
N ALA A 50 -1.88 9.77 1.91
CA ALA A 50 -2.15 11.21 1.93
C ALA A 50 -1.76 11.84 3.26
N ASP A 51 -2.08 11.17 4.38
CA ASP A 51 -1.78 11.66 5.72
C ASP A 51 -0.28 11.77 5.97
N ASN A 52 0.53 10.97 5.29
CA ASN A 52 1.98 10.96 5.44
C ASN A 52 2.71 11.71 4.32
N GLY A 53 1.98 12.36 3.43
CA GLY A 53 2.58 13.12 2.33
C GLY A 53 3.15 12.26 1.21
N TYR A 54 2.78 11.00 1.15
CA TYR A 54 3.18 10.10 0.08
C TYR A 54 2.24 10.27 -1.13
N THR A 55 2.71 9.90 -2.31
CA THR A 55 1.95 10.01 -3.54
C THR A 55 1.50 8.62 -4.00
N VAL A 56 0.21 8.45 -4.24
CA VAL A 56 -0.32 7.24 -4.87
C VAL A 56 -0.12 7.40 -6.38
N THR A 57 0.73 6.58 -6.96
CA THR A 57 1.06 6.66 -8.39
C THR A 57 0.27 5.66 -9.23
N ASP A 58 -0.27 4.61 -8.60
CA ASP A 58 -1.06 3.62 -9.31
C ASP A 58 -1.99 2.91 -8.34
N PHE A 59 -3.15 2.47 -8.83
CA PHE A 59 -4.13 1.72 -8.05
C PHE A 59 -4.91 0.85 -9.01
N VAL A 60 -4.72 -0.46 -8.96
CA VAL A 60 -5.37 -1.39 -9.88
C VAL A 60 -6.02 -2.53 -9.13
N ARG A 61 -7.08 -3.07 -9.73
CA ARG A 61 -7.73 -4.28 -9.25
C ARG A 61 -7.03 -5.48 -9.88
N THR A 62 -6.52 -6.38 -9.04
CA THR A 62 -5.74 -7.54 -9.51
C THR A 62 -6.55 -8.83 -9.54
N GLY A 63 -7.75 -8.83 -8.95
CA GLY A 63 -8.63 -10.00 -8.93
C GLY A 63 -10.03 -9.58 -8.53
N GLU A 64 -10.91 -10.54 -8.27
CA GLU A 64 -12.29 -10.24 -7.89
C GLU A 64 -12.36 -9.48 -6.57
N ALA A 65 -11.48 -9.81 -5.63
CA ALA A 65 -11.44 -9.18 -4.32
C ALA A 65 -10.01 -8.86 -3.90
N SER A 66 -9.18 -8.45 -4.85
CA SER A 66 -7.79 -8.09 -4.56
C SER A 66 -7.38 -6.88 -5.38
N TRP A 67 -6.47 -6.10 -4.83
CA TRP A 67 -6.00 -4.84 -5.42
C TRP A 67 -4.52 -4.67 -5.21
N SER A 68 -3.93 -3.77 -5.98
CA SER A 68 -2.54 -3.36 -5.81
C SER A 68 -2.49 -1.84 -5.85
N ILE A 69 -1.83 -1.26 -4.87
CA ILE A 69 -1.61 0.19 -4.81
C ILE A 69 -0.11 0.46 -4.81
N THR A 70 0.33 1.42 -5.60
CA THR A 70 1.72 1.86 -5.62
C THR A 70 1.82 3.22 -4.96
N VAL A 71 2.64 3.31 -3.94
CA VAL A 71 2.83 4.53 -3.15
C VAL A 71 4.29 4.96 -3.26
N ARG A 72 4.51 6.21 -3.58
CA ARG A 72 5.84 6.79 -3.73
C ARG A 72 6.18 7.65 -2.52
N LYS A 73 7.38 7.42 -1.98
CA LYS A 73 7.86 8.15 -0.80
C LYS A 73 8.41 9.56 -1.12
#